data_1c039325a115472858506e00fe690007
#
_entry.id   1c039325a115472858506e00fe690007
#
_cell.length_a   1.000
_cell.length_b   1.000
_cell.length_c   1.000
_cell.angle_alpha   90.00
_cell.angle_beta   90.00
_cell.angle_gamma   90.00
#
_symmetry.space_group_name_H-M   'P 1'
#
loop_
_entity.id
_entity.type
_entity.pdbx_description
1 polymer ?
#
loop_
_entity_poly.entity_id
_entity_poly.type
_entity_poly.pdbx_seq_one_letter_code
_entity_poly.pdbx_strand_id
1 'polypeptide(L)'
;MAPADAGHEQLADEAAPLDVLLVDAAAGPLRRFAPDASTAKFAVALARRPVTTGRRLGSLAAELARIGAGTSVLAPPKRDRRFADPAWTGNLLLRRIVQAYLAAGMTADQLVGDAALDWQDDKRVRFLVENLADALSPSNVPLVNPASAKAAIDTAGVNFVHGGISLLRDMAAKPRIPEMVDTSSFEVGRNIAVTPGAVVLRTEILELIQYRPQTAQVREVPLLIVPPTINKYYAMDLAPGRSLVEYLVQNGQQAFVISWRNPDARDADWGMDTYVGAVLDALDAVQRVCGVDQAAMTGVCAGDIIASITAGHLAATGRLGQLAAFGLFVTVLDTTHAGTLGALADRRLLTAAKAISRRRGYLDGRDLAEMFAWLRPGDLIWNYWVNNYLLGQKPPVFDVLFWNADTTRMTAGLHADFVDLAMDNKLLSPGSLTILGTAIDLSQVDTDAYLVAGIADHITPWQNCYRSTQLLGGTSRFILSTSGHIAALVNPPTNPKARYQISKSTPADPEEWLKTAATEHGSWWPDMLAWLGDRCGKDKPAPEELGGGGLRPLADAPGTYVFDT
;
A
#
# COMPACT_ATOMS: atom_id res chain seq x y z
N MET A 1 -20.50 17.43 -17.07
CA MET A 1 -19.60 16.27 -17.23
C MET A 1 -18.20 16.84 -17.39
N ALA A 2 -17.40 16.80 -16.34
CA ALA A 2 -16.00 17.24 -16.36
C ALA A 2 -15.11 15.99 -16.37
N PRO A 3 -13.96 16.00 -17.01
CA PRO A 3 -13.17 14.81 -17.28
C PRO A 3 -12.61 14.23 -15.98
N ALA A 4 -13.23 13.17 -15.50
CA ALA A 4 -12.71 12.33 -14.42
C ALA A 4 -11.58 11.41 -14.91
N ASP A 5 -11.48 11.22 -16.23
CA ASP A 5 -10.64 10.19 -16.85
C ASP A 5 -9.13 10.47 -16.81
N ALA A 6 -8.71 11.73 -16.95
CA ALA A 6 -7.28 12.06 -16.98
C ALA A 6 -6.54 11.83 -15.64
N GLY A 7 -7.26 11.82 -14.52
CA GLY A 7 -6.67 11.59 -13.19
C GLY A 7 -6.45 10.12 -12.86
N HIS A 8 -7.20 9.21 -13.48
CA HIS A 8 -7.11 7.78 -13.17
C HIS A 8 -6.03 7.08 -14.00
N GLU A 9 -5.87 7.44 -15.27
CA GLU A 9 -4.73 7.00 -16.07
C GLU A 9 -3.39 7.44 -15.45
N GLN A 10 -3.34 8.67 -14.94
CA GLN A 10 -2.15 9.21 -14.31
C GLN A 10 -1.78 8.47 -13.01
N LEU A 11 -2.76 8.09 -12.17
CA LEU A 11 -2.54 7.32 -10.95
C LEU A 11 -2.08 5.87 -11.24
N ALA A 12 -2.61 5.23 -12.27
CA ALA A 12 -2.18 3.89 -12.68
C ALA A 12 -0.75 3.89 -13.23
N ASP A 13 -0.38 4.97 -13.91
CA ASP A 13 0.96 5.19 -14.43
C ASP A 13 1.99 5.58 -13.36
N GLU A 14 1.56 6.15 -12.25
CA GLU A 14 2.40 6.59 -11.12
C GLU A 14 2.64 5.49 -10.08
N ALA A 15 1.89 4.41 -10.14
CA ALA A 15 1.96 3.36 -9.15
C ALA A 15 3.18 2.43 -9.30
N ALA A 16 3.69 2.04 -8.16
CA ALA A 16 4.87 1.21 -8.04
C ALA A 16 4.49 -0.19 -7.58
N PRO A 17 4.79 -1.23 -8.35
CA PRO A 17 4.63 -2.60 -7.87
C PRO A 17 5.44 -2.86 -6.60
N LEU A 18 4.87 -3.63 -5.69
CA LEU A 18 5.46 -3.97 -4.39
C LEU A 18 6.89 -4.50 -4.49
N ASP A 19 7.17 -5.32 -5.49
CA ASP A 19 8.47 -5.95 -5.75
C ASP A 19 9.59 -4.95 -6.01
N VAL A 20 9.29 -3.90 -6.77
CA VAL A 20 10.28 -2.85 -7.05
C VAL A 20 10.52 -2.00 -5.80
N LEU A 21 9.48 -1.81 -5.00
CA LEU A 21 9.57 -1.20 -3.69
C LEU A 21 10.53 -1.97 -2.77
N LEU A 22 10.44 -3.29 -2.77
CA LEU A 22 11.32 -4.16 -1.99
C LEU A 22 12.79 -4.06 -2.41
N VAL A 23 13.04 -3.86 -3.70
CA VAL A 23 14.41 -3.68 -4.23
C VAL A 23 15.00 -2.34 -3.85
N ASP A 24 14.22 -1.28 -4.02
CA ASP A 24 14.69 0.09 -3.76
C ASP A 24 14.88 0.36 -2.27
N ALA A 25 14.05 -0.23 -1.41
CA ALA A 25 14.22 -0.20 0.04
C ALA A 25 15.58 -0.76 0.48
N ALA A 26 16.02 -1.85 -0.15
CA ALA A 26 17.33 -2.43 0.14
C ALA A 26 18.51 -1.59 -0.38
N ALA A 27 18.32 -0.80 -1.45
CA ALA A 27 19.37 0.03 -2.07
C ALA A 27 19.61 1.37 -1.36
N GLY A 28 18.63 1.86 -0.59
CA GLY A 28 18.70 3.09 0.21
C GLY A 28 18.35 4.39 -0.55
N PRO A 29 17.92 5.44 0.19
CA PRO A 29 17.27 6.63 -0.38
C PRO A 29 18.15 7.54 -1.22
N LEU A 30 19.44 7.65 -0.90
CA LEU A 30 20.36 8.59 -1.57
C LEU A 30 20.50 8.33 -3.07
N ARG A 31 20.30 7.09 -3.49
CA ARG A 31 20.42 6.72 -4.90
C ARG A 31 19.30 7.26 -5.78
N ARG A 32 18.13 7.53 -5.22
CA ARG A 32 16.96 8.07 -5.95
C ARG A 32 17.19 9.46 -6.49
N PHE A 33 18.00 10.25 -5.79
CA PHE A 33 18.34 11.63 -6.16
C PHE A 33 19.67 11.74 -6.91
N ALA A 34 20.39 10.62 -7.06
CA ALA A 34 21.62 10.62 -7.82
C ALA A 34 21.31 10.63 -9.33
N PRO A 35 21.94 11.54 -10.11
CA PRO A 35 21.87 11.49 -11.57
C PRO A 35 22.30 10.11 -12.07
N ASP A 36 21.46 9.48 -12.88
CA ASP A 36 21.67 8.17 -13.47
C ASP A 36 21.81 8.24 -15.00
N ALA A 37 21.85 7.08 -15.65
CA ALA A 37 21.91 6.99 -17.10
C ALA A 37 20.69 7.64 -17.78
N SER A 38 19.49 7.57 -17.16
CA SER A 38 18.26 8.19 -17.68
C SER A 38 18.36 9.71 -17.68
N THR A 39 18.91 10.29 -16.60
CA THR A 39 19.20 11.73 -16.51
C THR A 39 20.19 12.18 -17.58
N ALA A 40 21.23 11.36 -17.84
CA ALA A 40 22.19 11.65 -18.91
C ALA A 40 21.53 11.58 -20.30
N LYS A 41 20.68 10.57 -20.55
CA LYS A 41 19.90 10.45 -21.80
C LYS A 41 18.96 11.65 -21.98
N PHE A 42 18.30 12.09 -20.90
CA PHE A 42 17.45 13.28 -20.89
C PHE A 42 18.23 14.53 -21.33
N ALA A 43 19.39 14.80 -20.71
CA ALA A 43 20.25 15.92 -21.06
C ALA A 43 20.68 15.88 -22.53
N VAL A 44 21.06 14.68 -23.04
CA VAL A 44 21.43 14.49 -24.45
C VAL A 44 20.21 14.70 -25.37
N ALA A 45 19.02 14.22 -25.00
CA ALA A 45 17.81 14.41 -25.78
C ALA A 45 17.44 15.90 -25.92
N LEU A 46 17.56 16.68 -24.85
CA LEU A 46 17.36 18.14 -24.89
C LEU A 46 18.43 18.85 -25.74
N ALA A 47 19.69 18.44 -25.64
CA ALA A 47 20.79 19.00 -26.46
C ALA A 47 20.59 18.71 -27.96
N ARG A 48 19.99 17.57 -28.33
CA ARG A 48 19.64 17.21 -29.71
C ARG A 48 18.43 17.96 -30.27
N ARG A 49 17.66 18.65 -29.41
CA ARG A 49 16.44 19.42 -29.79
C ARG A 49 16.57 20.90 -29.39
N PRO A 50 17.65 21.63 -29.82
CA PRO A 50 17.94 22.94 -29.29
C PRO A 50 16.86 23.98 -29.55
N VAL A 51 16.12 23.87 -30.67
CA VAL A 51 15.05 24.80 -31.02
C VAL A 51 13.86 24.62 -30.05
N THR A 52 13.45 23.39 -29.78
CA THR A 52 12.35 23.09 -28.85
C THR A 52 12.73 23.48 -27.43
N THR A 53 13.90 23.06 -26.97
CA THR A 53 14.44 23.42 -25.65
C THR A 53 14.55 24.94 -25.48
N GLY A 54 15.11 25.64 -26.49
CA GLY A 54 15.21 27.09 -26.47
C GLY A 54 13.84 27.80 -26.43
N ARG A 55 12.84 27.25 -27.14
CA ARG A 55 11.44 27.77 -27.08
C ARG A 55 10.86 27.63 -25.67
N ARG A 56 11.01 26.46 -25.01
CA ARG A 56 10.52 26.26 -23.64
C ARG A 56 11.19 27.22 -22.66
N LEU A 57 12.52 27.32 -22.70
CA LEU A 57 13.26 28.25 -21.85
C LEU A 57 12.91 29.71 -22.15
N GLY A 58 12.72 30.08 -23.42
CA GLY A 58 12.23 31.41 -23.81
C GLY A 58 10.82 31.69 -23.29
N SER A 59 9.93 30.71 -23.32
CA SER A 59 8.59 30.82 -22.74
C SER A 59 8.62 31.01 -21.23
N LEU A 60 9.51 30.29 -20.52
CA LEU A 60 9.74 30.47 -19.09
C LEU A 60 10.25 31.89 -18.80
N ALA A 61 11.26 32.36 -19.53
CA ALA A 61 11.80 33.71 -19.36
C ALA A 61 10.72 34.80 -19.58
N ALA A 62 9.88 34.63 -20.60
CA ALA A 62 8.75 35.53 -20.86
C ALA A 62 7.72 35.49 -19.73
N GLU A 63 7.43 34.31 -19.18
CA GLU A 63 6.50 34.18 -18.04
C GLU A 63 7.08 34.80 -16.76
N LEU A 64 8.35 34.57 -16.48
CA LEU A 64 9.04 35.22 -15.35
C LEU A 64 9.04 36.75 -15.46
N ALA A 65 9.17 37.30 -16.68
CA ALA A 65 9.03 38.74 -16.93
C ALA A 65 7.60 39.21 -16.63
N ARG A 66 6.55 38.46 -17.06
CA ARG A 66 5.14 38.76 -16.73
C ARG A 66 4.88 38.71 -15.23
N ILE A 67 5.46 37.72 -14.52
CA ILE A 67 5.37 37.60 -13.06
C ILE A 67 6.02 38.83 -12.40
N GLY A 68 7.20 39.21 -12.83
CA GLY A 68 7.88 40.41 -12.37
C GLY A 68 7.06 41.69 -12.57
N ALA A 69 6.41 41.82 -13.74
CA ALA A 69 5.51 42.93 -14.07
C ALA A 69 4.14 42.87 -13.36
N GLY A 70 3.79 41.73 -12.73
CA GLY A 70 2.50 41.54 -12.07
C GLY A 70 1.35 41.22 -13.00
N THR A 71 1.60 40.86 -14.27
CA THR A 71 0.62 40.56 -15.30
C THR A 71 0.37 39.08 -15.54
N SER A 72 1.11 38.20 -14.82
CA SER A 72 0.90 36.76 -14.88
C SER A 72 -0.45 36.35 -14.26
N VAL A 73 -1.13 35.42 -14.92
CA VAL A 73 -2.41 34.82 -14.48
C VAL A 73 -2.23 33.43 -13.84
N LEU A 74 -0.99 32.95 -13.71
CA LEU A 74 -0.72 31.66 -13.08
C LEU A 74 -1.23 31.66 -11.63
N ALA A 75 -1.90 30.57 -11.27
CA ALA A 75 -2.39 30.34 -9.91
C ALA A 75 -2.26 28.85 -9.57
N PRO A 76 -2.04 28.50 -8.30
CA PRO A 76 -2.00 27.11 -7.89
C PRO A 76 -3.36 26.43 -8.12
N PRO A 77 -3.38 25.12 -8.43
CA PRO A 77 -4.63 24.36 -8.51
C PRO A 77 -5.43 24.46 -7.20
N LYS A 78 -6.76 24.60 -7.30
CA LYS A 78 -7.64 24.74 -6.11
C LYS A 78 -7.53 23.59 -5.11
N ARG A 79 -7.06 22.42 -5.55
CA ARG A 79 -6.86 21.23 -4.71
C ARG A 79 -5.48 21.15 -4.09
N ASP A 80 -4.54 22.01 -4.48
CA ASP A 80 -3.20 22.03 -3.90
C ASP A 80 -3.20 22.68 -2.51
N ARG A 81 -3.23 21.84 -1.48
CA ARG A 81 -3.31 22.26 -0.08
C ARG A 81 -2.09 23.05 0.38
N ARG A 82 -0.94 22.91 -0.27
CA ARG A 82 0.30 23.62 0.07
C ARG A 82 0.12 25.13 -0.01
N PHE A 83 -0.75 25.58 -0.92
CA PHE A 83 -1.04 27.00 -1.18
C PHE A 83 -2.46 27.41 -0.79
N ALA A 84 -3.08 26.72 0.17
CA ALA A 84 -4.44 27.02 0.62
C ALA A 84 -4.52 28.31 1.45
N ASP A 85 -3.43 28.76 2.09
CA ASP A 85 -3.44 30.01 2.87
C ASP A 85 -3.66 31.21 1.93
N PRO A 86 -4.65 32.10 2.24
CA PRO A 86 -4.96 33.28 1.42
C PRO A 86 -3.76 34.22 1.19
N ALA A 87 -2.76 34.23 2.05
CA ALA A 87 -1.57 35.05 1.90
C ALA A 87 -0.77 34.69 0.63
N TRP A 88 -0.82 33.44 0.16
CA TRP A 88 -0.16 33.03 -1.08
C TRP A 88 -0.69 33.77 -2.33
N THR A 89 -1.94 34.19 -2.31
CA THR A 89 -2.56 34.92 -3.42
C THR A 89 -2.71 36.42 -3.13
N GLY A 90 -2.90 36.80 -1.85
CA GLY A 90 -3.13 38.17 -1.42
C GLY A 90 -1.83 38.99 -1.29
N ASN A 91 -0.73 38.39 -0.89
CA ASN A 91 0.56 39.08 -0.77
C ASN A 91 1.28 39.06 -2.12
N LEU A 92 1.68 40.24 -2.60
CA LEU A 92 2.29 40.41 -3.93
C LEU A 92 3.60 39.61 -4.07
N LEU A 93 4.43 39.57 -3.02
CA LEU A 93 5.71 38.85 -3.06
C LEU A 93 5.49 37.34 -3.08
N LEU A 94 4.66 36.84 -2.15
CA LEU A 94 4.35 35.41 -2.05
C LEU A 94 3.68 34.90 -3.33
N ARG A 95 2.75 35.67 -3.88
CA ARG A 95 2.11 35.33 -5.15
C ARG A 95 3.13 35.18 -6.29
N ARG A 96 4.08 36.10 -6.40
CA ARG A 96 5.14 36.03 -7.42
C ARG A 96 6.06 34.83 -7.22
N ILE A 97 6.40 34.49 -5.98
CA ILE A 97 7.20 33.30 -5.64
C ILE A 97 6.46 32.03 -6.08
N VAL A 98 5.19 31.89 -5.75
CA VAL A 98 4.38 30.73 -6.17
C VAL A 98 4.24 30.67 -7.69
N GLN A 99 4.00 31.79 -8.35
CA GLN A 99 3.91 31.85 -9.81
C GLN A 99 5.24 31.42 -10.49
N ALA A 100 6.38 31.87 -9.97
CA ALA A 100 7.68 31.46 -10.49
C ALA A 100 7.94 29.97 -10.29
N TYR A 101 7.60 29.43 -9.13
CA TYR A 101 7.68 28.01 -8.82
C TYR A 101 6.81 27.18 -9.79
N LEU A 102 5.55 27.56 -9.99
CA LEU A 102 4.64 26.89 -10.92
C LEU A 102 5.14 26.96 -12.37
N ALA A 103 5.62 28.13 -12.81
CA ALA A 103 6.19 28.29 -14.15
C ALA A 103 7.39 27.39 -14.39
N ALA A 104 8.28 27.28 -13.39
CA ALA A 104 9.44 26.39 -13.46
C ALA A 104 9.04 24.92 -13.51
N GLY A 105 8.11 24.47 -12.65
CA GLY A 105 7.58 23.12 -12.63
C GLY A 105 6.92 22.72 -13.95
N MET A 106 6.02 23.56 -14.48
CA MET A 106 5.37 23.34 -15.79
C MET A 106 6.41 23.26 -16.92
N THR A 107 7.45 24.08 -16.88
CA THR A 107 8.51 24.04 -17.90
C THR A 107 9.31 22.75 -17.82
N ALA A 108 9.66 22.30 -16.61
CA ALA A 108 10.38 21.06 -16.39
C ALA A 108 9.58 19.86 -16.93
N ASP A 109 8.29 19.77 -16.60
CA ASP A 109 7.39 18.72 -17.11
C ASP A 109 7.31 18.74 -18.65
N GLN A 110 7.13 19.91 -19.26
CA GLN A 110 7.13 20.05 -20.72
C GLN A 110 8.46 19.62 -21.35
N LEU A 111 9.61 19.93 -20.73
CA LEU A 111 10.92 19.50 -21.21
C LEU A 111 11.06 17.97 -21.15
N VAL A 112 10.56 17.33 -20.11
CA VAL A 112 10.53 15.86 -20.02
C VAL A 112 9.70 15.27 -21.16
N GLY A 113 8.49 15.76 -21.38
CA GLY A 113 7.65 15.33 -22.49
C GLY A 113 8.27 15.55 -23.87
N ASP A 114 8.92 16.72 -24.08
CA ASP A 114 9.59 17.04 -25.35
C ASP A 114 10.86 16.20 -25.59
N ALA A 115 11.46 15.61 -24.55
CA ALA A 115 12.63 14.75 -24.67
C ALA A 115 12.31 13.45 -25.42
N ALA A 116 11.04 12.98 -25.37
CA ALA A 116 10.56 11.74 -25.99
C ALA A 116 11.50 10.55 -25.70
N LEU A 117 11.76 10.35 -24.43
CA LEU A 117 12.52 9.22 -23.93
C LEU A 117 11.73 7.91 -24.11
N ASP A 118 12.40 6.77 -24.00
CA ASP A 118 11.66 5.54 -23.79
C ASP A 118 10.87 5.59 -22.46
N TRP A 119 9.84 4.78 -22.35
CA TRP A 119 8.92 4.85 -21.22
C TRP A 119 9.61 4.68 -19.85
N GLN A 120 10.67 3.87 -19.78
CA GLN A 120 11.42 3.65 -18.55
C GLN A 120 12.23 4.88 -18.14
N ASP A 121 12.97 5.44 -19.09
CA ASP A 121 13.76 6.64 -18.84
C ASP A 121 12.86 7.87 -18.56
N ASP A 122 11.71 8.00 -19.27
CA ASP A 122 10.73 9.05 -19.05
C ASP A 122 10.20 9.02 -17.61
N LYS A 123 9.76 7.85 -17.14
CA LYS A 123 9.25 7.69 -15.78
C LYS A 123 10.30 8.00 -14.70
N ARG A 124 11.55 7.56 -14.90
CA ARG A 124 12.67 7.89 -13.98
C ARG A 124 12.91 9.38 -13.88
N VAL A 125 12.97 10.04 -15.04
CA VAL A 125 13.22 11.49 -15.08
C VAL A 125 12.04 12.26 -14.47
N ARG A 126 10.78 11.87 -14.75
CA ARG A 126 9.60 12.47 -14.12
C ARG A 126 9.64 12.33 -12.61
N PHE A 127 9.88 11.13 -12.11
CA PHE A 127 10.00 10.89 -10.67
C PHE A 127 11.06 11.78 -10.01
N LEU A 128 12.22 11.94 -10.63
CA LEU A 128 13.26 12.84 -10.13
C LEU A 128 12.81 14.31 -10.15
N VAL A 129 12.21 14.75 -11.27
CA VAL A 129 11.74 16.14 -11.43
C VAL A 129 10.63 16.47 -10.44
N GLU A 130 9.68 15.59 -10.23
CA GLU A 130 8.57 15.76 -9.28
C GLU A 130 9.08 15.83 -7.83
N ASN A 131 9.98 14.91 -7.45
CA ASN A 131 10.58 14.94 -6.12
C ASN A 131 11.38 16.22 -5.87
N LEU A 132 12.12 16.71 -6.88
CA LEU A 132 12.84 17.99 -6.79
C LEU A 132 11.86 19.18 -6.73
N ALA A 133 10.80 19.16 -7.51
CA ALA A 133 9.76 20.18 -7.47
C ALA A 133 9.11 20.23 -6.09
N ASP A 134 8.73 19.10 -5.51
CA ASP A 134 8.16 19.04 -4.17
C ASP A 134 9.14 19.56 -3.12
N ALA A 135 10.42 19.14 -3.17
CA ALA A 135 11.45 19.61 -2.25
C ALA A 135 11.67 21.14 -2.31
N LEU A 136 11.64 21.70 -3.51
CA LEU A 136 11.84 23.13 -3.76
C LEU A 136 10.57 23.98 -3.59
N SER A 137 9.47 23.37 -3.14
CA SER A 137 8.21 24.11 -2.94
C SER A 137 8.42 25.28 -1.96
N PRO A 138 7.94 26.50 -2.27
CA PRO A 138 7.97 27.64 -1.36
C PRO A 138 7.31 27.36 -0.01
N SER A 139 6.35 26.44 0.04
CA SER A 139 5.70 26.02 1.28
C SER A 139 6.66 25.35 2.28
N ASN A 140 7.80 24.81 1.81
CA ASN A 140 8.78 24.14 2.65
C ASN A 140 9.82 25.08 3.24
N VAL A 141 9.80 26.36 2.85
CA VAL A 141 10.80 27.34 3.26
C VAL A 141 10.34 28.08 4.52
N PRO A 142 11.10 28.02 5.63
CA PRO A 142 10.81 28.81 6.82
C PRO A 142 10.65 30.29 6.47
N LEU A 143 9.71 30.99 7.13
CA LEU A 143 9.41 32.42 6.94
C LEU A 143 8.84 32.82 5.55
N VAL A 144 9.00 32.00 4.50
CA VAL A 144 8.30 32.16 3.22
C VAL A 144 6.91 31.54 3.32
N ASN A 145 6.77 30.40 3.99
CA ASN A 145 5.49 29.81 4.30
C ASN A 145 4.69 30.71 5.26
N PRO A 146 3.51 31.24 4.86
CA PRO A 146 2.73 32.18 5.69
C PRO A 146 2.35 31.61 7.06
N ALA A 147 1.96 30.33 7.12
CA ALA A 147 1.61 29.68 8.37
C ALA A 147 2.83 29.57 9.29
N SER A 148 4.00 29.24 8.74
CA SER A 148 5.24 29.16 9.50
C SER A 148 5.71 30.54 9.98
N ALA A 149 5.63 31.56 9.14
CA ALA A 149 5.95 32.93 9.51
C ALA A 149 5.01 33.44 10.63
N LYS A 150 3.71 33.16 10.53
CA LYS A 150 2.74 33.48 11.57
C LYS A 150 3.06 32.73 12.87
N ALA A 151 3.34 31.43 12.83
CA ALA A 151 3.71 30.64 14.00
C ALA A 151 4.98 31.22 14.67
N ALA A 152 5.98 31.64 13.88
CA ALA A 152 7.20 32.25 14.41
C ALA A 152 6.91 33.56 15.17
N ILE A 153 5.98 34.39 14.69
CA ILE A 153 5.55 35.60 15.38
C ILE A 153 4.78 35.25 16.65
N ASP A 154 3.78 34.37 16.52
CA ASP A 154 2.88 33.99 17.64
C ASP A 154 3.63 33.32 18.79
N THR A 155 4.71 32.58 18.51
CA THR A 155 5.51 31.83 19.49
C THR A 155 6.86 32.47 19.81
N ALA A 156 7.14 33.66 19.27
CA ALA A 156 8.45 34.31 19.37
C ALA A 156 9.61 33.38 18.89
N GLY A 157 9.36 32.55 17.87
CA GLY A 157 10.33 31.63 17.27
C GLY A 157 10.48 30.28 17.98
N VAL A 158 9.75 30.01 19.06
CA VAL A 158 9.82 28.73 19.82
C VAL A 158 9.37 27.55 18.96
N ASN A 159 8.48 27.75 17.97
CA ASN A 159 8.12 26.74 16.98
C ASN A 159 9.35 26.15 16.28
N PHE A 160 10.33 26.95 15.89
CA PHE A 160 11.55 26.47 15.24
C PHE A 160 12.48 25.71 16.21
N VAL A 161 12.46 26.05 17.51
CA VAL A 161 13.22 25.27 18.52
C VAL A 161 12.62 23.88 18.64
N HIS A 162 11.28 23.77 18.80
CA HIS A 162 10.58 22.47 18.85
C HIS A 162 10.78 21.71 17.55
N GLY A 163 10.61 22.36 16.41
CA GLY A 163 10.82 21.77 15.09
C GLY A 163 12.23 21.26 14.87
N GLY A 164 13.26 22.01 15.31
CA GLY A 164 14.66 21.61 15.24
C GLY A 164 14.96 20.36 16.09
N ILE A 165 14.40 20.29 17.31
CA ILE A 165 14.53 19.11 18.17
C ILE A 165 13.88 17.89 17.49
N SER A 166 12.67 18.04 16.95
CA SER A 166 11.97 16.97 16.22
C SER A 166 12.78 16.50 15.00
N LEU A 167 13.28 17.44 14.21
CA LEU A 167 14.12 17.12 13.05
C LEU A 167 15.37 16.32 13.45
N LEU A 168 16.09 16.75 14.49
CA LEU A 168 17.28 16.04 14.95
C LEU A 168 16.95 14.63 15.44
N ARG A 169 15.83 14.47 16.15
CA ARG A 169 15.36 13.16 16.60
C ARG A 169 15.02 12.24 15.41
N ASP A 170 14.24 12.73 14.46
CA ASP A 170 13.78 11.94 13.31
C ASP A 170 14.93 11.56 12.37
N MET A 171 15.96 12.40 12.26
CA MET A 171 17.15 12.11 11.45
C MET A 171 18.18 11.23 12.15
N ALA A 172 18.10 11.06 13.48
CA ALA A 172 19.06 10.28 14.26
C ALA A 172 18.93 8.77 14.06
N ALA A 173 17.73 8.28 13.75
CA ALA A 173 17.42 6.86 13.57
C ALA A 173 16.56 6.64 12.32
N LYS A 174 16.53 5.37 11.83
CA LYS A 174 15.62 4.97 10.75
C LYS A 174 14.18 4.79 11.28
N PRO A 175 13.19 5.08 10.43
CA PRO A 175 13.26 5.71 9.11
C PRO A 175 13.63 7.19 9.25
N ARG A 176 14.49 7.70 8.35
CA ARG A 176 14.92 9.11 8.36
C ARG A 176 13.94 10.00 7.61
N ILE A 177 12.72 10.02 8.09
CA ILE A 177 11.61 10.81 7.57
C ILE A 177 10.92 11.51 8.74
N PRO A 178 10.12 12.57 8.51
CA PRO A 178 9.33 13.18 9.58
C PRO A 178 8.40 12.16 10.23
N GLU A 179 8.28 12.22 11.55
CA GLU A 179 7.29 11.43 12.30
C GLU A 179 5.88 11.75 11.80
N MET A 180 5.11 10.73 11.37
CA MET A 180 3.80 10.92 10.74
C MET A 180 2.64 10.78 11.72
N VAL A 181 2.88 10.24 12.93
CA VAL A 181 1.84 9.93 13.89
C VAL A 181 2.35 10.12 15.33
N ASP A 182 1.53 10.71 16.18
CA ASP A 182 1.76 10.68 17.63
C ASP A 182 1.32 9.30 18.15
N THR A 183 2.29 8.43 18.39
CA THR A 183 2.07 7.05 18.83
C THR A 183 1.63 6.94 20.29
N SER A 184 1.79 8.00 21.10
CA SER A 184 1.54 7.98 22.54
C SER A 184 0.08 7.71 22.93
N SER A 185 -0.86 7.88 21.98
CA SER A 185 -2.30 7.67 22.20
C SER A 185 -2.76 6.25 21.89
N PHE A 186 -1.88 5.41 21.37
CA PHE A 186 -2.22 4.06 20.89
C PHE A 186 -1.48 2.99 21.68
N GLU A 187 -2.21 1.91 21.99
CA GLU A 187 -1.67 0.74 22.69
C GLU A 187 -2.35 -0.51 22.14
N VAL A 188 -1.53 -1.39 21.51
CA VAL A 188 -2.00 -2.67 20.94
C VAL A 188 -2.55 -3.56 22.06
N GLY A 189 -3.72 -4.14 21.85
CA GLY A 189 -4.44 -4.94 22.83
C GLY A 189 -5.30 -4.10 23.80
N ARG A 190 -5.25 -2.75 23.73
CA ARG A 190 -6.04 -1.87 24.60
C ARG A 190 -7.02 -0.96 23.84
N ASN A 191 -6.56 -0.31 22.79
CA ASN A 191 -7.39 0.53 21.91
C ASN A 191 -7.12 0.30 20.41
N ILE A 192 -6.16 -0.55 20.10
CA ILE A 192 -5.83 -1.10 18.76
C ILE A 192 -5.80 -2.62 18.90
N ALA A 193 -6.29 -3.37 17.92
CA ALA A 193 -6.34 -4.84 17.91
C ALA A 193 -7.06 -5.40 19.15
N VAL A 194 -8.28 -4.93 19.37
CA VAL A 194 -9.02 -5.23 20.61
C VAL A 194 -10.22 -6.15 20.45
N THR A 195 -10.48 -6.63 19.25
CA THR A 195 -11.57 -7.59 19.05
C THR A 195 -11.30 -8.87 19.85
N PRO A 196 -12.23 -9.30 20.70
CA PRO A 196 -12.01 -10.45 21.59
C PRO A 196 -11.76 -11.76 20.81
N GLY A 197 -10.76 -12.51 21.23
CA GLY A 197 -10.37 -13.76 20.59
C GLY A 197 -9.28 -14.48 21.40
N ALA A 198 -8.74 -15.55 20.82
CA ALA A 198 -7.61 -16.28 21.41
C ALA A 198 -6.71 -16.86 20.31
N VAL A 199 -5.43 -16.97 20.62
CA VAL A 199 -4.46 -17.73 19.84
C VAL A 199 -4.77 -19.22 20.02
N VAL A 200 -5.07 -19.93 18.95
CA VAL A 200 -5.41 -21.36 18.96
C VAL A 200 -4.33 -22.25 18.35
N LEU A 201 -3.39 -21.66 17.60
CA LEU A 201 -2.19 -22.31 17.10
C LEU A 201 -1.01 -21.35 17.22
N ARG A 202 0.14 -21.85 17.63
CA ARG A 202 1.42 -21.13 17.61
C ARG A 202 2.49 -22.03 17.04
N THR A 203 3.17 -21.54 16.02
CA THR A 203 4.36 -22.18 15.42
C THR A 203 5.54 -21.19 15.50
N GLU A 204 6.69 -21.55 14.97
CA GLU A 204 7.82 -20.60 14.91
C GLU A 204 7.54 -19.37 14.05
N ILE A 205 6.66 -19.49 13.06
CA ILE A 205 6.41 -18.45 12.04
C ILE A 205 5.11 -17.67 12.25
N LEU A 206 4.10 -18.26 12.87
CA LEU A 206 2.79 -17.61 13.05
C LEU A 206 2.11 -17.94 14.38
N GLU A 207 1.24 -17.04 14.79
CA GLU A 207 0.10 -17.30 15.68
C GLU A 207 -1.18 -17.24 14.86
N LEU A 208 -2.10 -18.19 15.07
CA LEU A 208 -3.45 -18.18 14.51
C LEU A 208 -4.43 -17.71 15.57
N ILE A 209 -5.08 -16.58 15.31
CA ILE A 209 -6.06 -15.98 16.22
C ILE A 209 -7.46 -16.38 15.76
N GLN A 210 -8.22 -17.05 16.63
CA GLN A 210 -9.66 -17.26 16.49
C GLN A 210 -10.39 -16.15 17.21
N TYR A 211 -11.26 -15.41 16.51
CA TYR A 211 -12.06 -14.36 17.13
C TYR A 211 -13.35 -14.90 17.71
N ARG A 212 -13.75 -14.34 18.85
CA ARG A 212 -14.98 -14.74 19.55
C ARG A 212 -16.20 -14.29 18.77
N PRO A 213 -17.12 -15.20 18.43
CA PRO A 213 -18.40 -14.83 17.84
C PRO A 213 -19.16 -13.84 18.71
N GLN A 214 -19.85 -12.89 18.09
CA GLN A 214 -20.68 -11.88 18.76
C GLN A 214 -22.16 -12.05 18.43
N THR A 215 -22.54 -13.19 17.85
CA THR A 215 -23.92 -13.57 17.51
C THR A 215 -24.21 -14.97 18.03
N ALA A 216 -25.49 -15.30 18.27
CA ALA A 216 -25.92 -16.64 18.71
C ALA A 216 -25.75 -17.71 17.62
N GLN A 217 -25.75 -17.30 16.36
CA GLN A 217 -25.57 -18.16 15.19
C GLN A 217 -24.39 -17.68 14.37
N VAL A 218 -23.64 -18.60 13.79
CA VAL A 218 -22.51 -18.32 12.91
C VAL A 218 -22.59 -19.14 11.64
N ARG A 219 -21.97 -18.65 10.56
CA ARG A 219 -21.79 -19.45 9.34
C ARG A 219 -20.95 -20.68 9.64
N GLU A 220 -21.35 -21.83 9.06
CA GLU A 220 -20.66 -23.11 9.23
C GLU A 220 -19.21 -23.07 8.78
N VAL A 221 -18.95 -22.48 7.59
CA VAL A 221 -17.62 -22.35 7.00
C VAL A 221 -16.94 -21.09 7.52
N PRO A 222 -15.78 -21.22 8.19
CA PRO A 222 -15.00 -20.09 8.71
C PRO A 222 -14.23 -19.36 7.62
N LEU A 223 -13.82 -18.12 7.91
CA LEU A 223 -12.92 -17.32 7.08
C LEU A 223 -11.54 -17.25 7.72
N LEU A 224 -10.51 -17.65 6.97
CA LEU A 224 -9.09 -17.41 7.29
C LEU A 224 -8.60 -16.17 6.56
N ILE A 225 -8.03 -15.20 7.29
CA ILE A 225 -7.41 -14.00 6.74
C ILE A 225 -5.89 -14.14 6.82
N VAL A 226 -5.22 -13.99 5.67
CA VAL A 226 -3.76 -14.02 5.51
C VAL A 226 -3.26 -12.58 5.33
N PRO A 227 -2.79 -11.91 6.39
CA PRO A 227 -2.36 -10.52 6.34
C PRO A 227 -1.00 -10.36 5.65
N PRO A 228 -0.60 -9.13 5.29
CA PRO A 228 0.71 -8.88 4.72
C PRO A 228 1.83 -9.27 5.68
N THR A 229 3.00 -9.61 5.12
CA THR A 229 4.22 -9.93 5.87
C THR A 229 5.09 -8.70 6.13
N ILE A 230 4.68 -7.52 5.67
CA ILE A 230 5.46 -6.27 5.75
C ILE A 230 5.08 -5.45 6.98
N ASN A 231 3.82 -5.52 7.39
CA ASN A 231 3.27 -4.83 8.57
C ASN A 231 2.49 -5.81 9.44
N LYS A 232 2.13 -5.38 10.63
CA LYS A 232 1.36 -6.18 11.58
C LYS A 232 -0.05 -6.48 11.06
N TYR A 233 -0.60 -7.61 11.44
CA TYR A 233 -1.90 -8.13 10.97
C TYR A 233 -3.08 -7.18 11.26
N TYR A 234 -2.98 -6.34 12.29
CA TYR A 234 -4.13 -5.59 12.82
C TYR A 234 -4.62 -4.43 11.95
N ALA A 235 -4.12 -4.28 10.72
CA ALA A 235 -4.83 -3.49 9.72
C ALA A 235 -6.27 -3.97 9.55
N MET A 236 -6.52 -5.28 9.73
CA MET A 236 -7.85 -5.90 9.65
C MET A 236 -8.61 -5.83 10.97
N ASP A 237 -7.93 -5.54 12.08
CA ASP A 237 -8.49 -5.36 13.43
C ASP A 237 -8.02 -4.04 14.05
N LEU A 238 -8.21 -2.93 13.33
CA LEU A 238 -7.53 -1.67 13.62
C LEU A 238 -8.01 -1.04 14.95
N ALA A 239 -9.26 -0.62 15.00
CA ALA A 239 -9.86 0.04 16.17
C ALA A 239 -11.36 -0.26 16.24
N PRO A 240 -12.02 -0.10 17.40
CA PRO A 240 -13.47 -0.30 17.51
C PRO A 240 -14.26 0.48 16.46
N GLY A 241 -15.16 -0.21 15.75
CA GLY A 241 -15.94 0.34 14.65
C GLY A 241 -15.16 0.59 13.35
N ARG A 242 -13.87 0.26 13.33
CA ARG A 242 -12.98 0.34 12.16
C ARG A 242 -12.21 -0.96 11.93
N SER A 243 -12.68 -2.05 12.48
CA SER A 243 -12.14 -3.40 12.33
C SER A 243 -13.04 -4.20 11.40
N LEU A 244 -12.47 -4.73 10.32
CA LEU A 244 -13.18 -5.67 9.44
C LEU A 244 -13.49 -6.96 10.20
N VAL A 245 -12.56 -7.41 11.03
CA VAL A 245 -12.74 -8.61 11.86
C VAL A 245 -13.90 -8.44 12.84
N GLU A 246 -13.94 -7.32 13.57
CA GLU A 246 -15.06 -6.98 14.46
C GLU A 246 -16.39 -7.01 13.70
N TYR A 247 -16.44 -6.38 12.52
CA TYR A 247 -17.62 -6.36 11.67
C TYR A 247 -18.06 -7.78 11.26
N LEU A 248 -17.13 -8.65 10.87
CA LEU A 248 -17.42 -10.03 10.49
C LEU A 248 -18.04 -10.82 11.65
N VAL A 249 -17.42 -10.79 12.83
CA VAL A 249 -17.93 -11.57 13.99
C VAL A 249 -19.23 -11.00 14.57
N GLN A 250 -19.47 -9.70 14.42
CA GLN A 250 -20.74 -9.05 14.76
C GLN A 250 -21.88 -9.42 13.81
N ASN A 251 -21.55 -9.95 12.64
CA ASN A 251 -22.52 -10.33 11.62
C ASN A 251 -22.51 -11.84 11.33
N GLY A 252 -22.05 -12.65 12.27
CA GLY A 252 -22.18 -14.10 12.25
C GLY A 252 -21.13 -14.83 11.39
N GLN A 253 -20.10 -14.16 10.86
CA GLN A 253 -19.01 -14.85 10.17
C GLN A 253 -17.94 -15.28 11.19
N GLN A 254 -17.58 -16.57 11.23
CA GLN A 254 -16.42 -17.03 11.98
C GLN A 254 -15.13 -16.50 11.32
N ALA A 255 -14.28 -15.81 12.06
CA ALA A 255 -13.06 -15.20 11.55
C ALA A 255 -11.83 -15.70 12.30
N PHE A 256 -10.80 -16.03 11.50
CA PHE A 256 -9.46 -16.38 11.95
C PHE A 256 -8.46 -15.50 11.22
N VAL A 257 -7.41 -15.06 11.92
CA VAL A 257 -6.36 -14.21 11.34
C VAL A 257 -5.00 -14.77 11.72
N ILE A 258 -4.09 -14.83 10.76
CA ILE A 258 -2.68 -15.11 11.00
C ILE A 258 -2.02 -13.86 11.58
N SER A 259 -1.27 -14.01 12.66
CA SER A 259 -0.31 -13.01 13.16
C SER A 259 1.09 -13.54 12.89
N TRP A 260 1.78 -12.96 11.89
CA TRP A 260 3.13 -13.37 11.55
C TRP A 260 4.11 -12.96 12.65
N ARG A 261 5.08 -13.82 12.94
CA ARG A 261 6.25 -13.44 13.72
C ARG A 261 7.03 -12.35 13.00
N ASN A 262 7.58 -11.38 13.74
CA ASN A 262 8.55 -10.45 13.19
C ASN A 262 9.91 -11.15 13.10
N PRO A 263 10.40 -11.56 11.91
CA PRO A 263 11.56 -12.42 11.79
C PRO A 263 12.86 -11.69 12.12
N ASP A 264 13.89 -12.45 12.48
CA ASP A 264 15.25 -11.94 12.65
C ASP A 264 16.26 -12.66 11.72
N ALA A 265 17.55 -12.41 11.93
CA ALA A 265 18.59 -12.96 11.07
C ALA A 265 18.70 -14.52 11.14
N ARG A 266 18.13 -15.16 12.16
CA ARG A 266 18.10 -16.62 12.29
C ARG A 266 17.09 -17.24 11.32
N ASP A 267 16.10 -16.47 10.93
CA ASP A 267 14.98 -16.87 10.06
C ASP A 267 15.27 -16.54 8.58
N ALA A 268 16.53 -16.23 8.24
CA ALA A 268 16.93 -15.72 6.93
C ALA A 268 16.51 -16.60 5.75
N ASP A 269 16.43 -17.91 5.98
CA ASP A 269 16.11 -18.91 4.95
C ASP A 269 14.60 -19.19 4.81
N TRP A 270 13.74 -18.55 5.60
CA TRP A 270 12.30 -18.67 5.39
C TRP A 270 11.92 -18.00 4.07
N GLY A 271 11.62 -18.82 3.09
CA GLY A 271 11.18 -18.40 1.75
C GLY A 271 9.69 -18.68 1.53
N MET A 272 9.26 -18.57 0.28
CA MET A 272 7.87 -18.77 -0.12
C MET A 272 7.34 -20.14 0.29
N ASP A 273 8.14 -21.20 0.18
CA ASP A 273 7.76 -22.56 0.63
C ASP A 273 7.39 -22.58 2.12
N THR A 274 8.15 -21.88 2.96
CA THR A 274 7.90 -21.80 4.40
C THR A 274 6.58 -21.09 4.71
N TYR A 275 6.33 -19.95 4.06
CA TYR A 275 5.12 -19.17 4.28
C TYR A 275 3.87 -19.86 3.72
N VAL A 276 3.96 -20.50 2.54
CA VAL A 276 2.86 -21.32 1.99
C VAL A 276 2.57 -22.51 2.90
N GLY A 277 3.61 -23.20 3.39
CA GLY A 277 3.45 -24.29 4.37
C GLY A 277 2.74 -23.82 5.63
N ALA A 278 3.11 -22.65 6.16
CA ALA A 278 2.47 -22.06 7.33
C ALA A 278 0.99 -21.69 7.10
N VAL A 279 0.62 -21.20 5.90
CA VAL A 279 -0.78 -20.96 5.55
C VAL A 279 -1.59 -22.26 5.45
N LEU A 280 -0.99 -23.33 4.90
CA LEU A 280 -1.61 -24.67 4.88
C LEU A 280 -1.85 -25.19 6.30
N ASP A 281 -0.88 -25.06 7.21
CA ASP A 281 -1.03 -25.45 8.63
C ASP A 281 -2.14 -24.64 9.31
N ALA A 282 -2.22 -23.34 9.02
CA ALA A 282 -3.29 -22.46 9.53
C ALA A 282 -4.67 -22.90 8.99
N LEU A 283 -4.77 -23.22 7.69
CA LEU A 283 -6.01 -23.69 7.07
C LEU A 283 -6.48 -25.00 7.69
N ASP A 284 -5.59 -25.97 7.84
CA ASP A 284 -5.88 -27.26 8.49
C ASP A 284 -6.31 -27.05 9.97
N ALA A 285 -5.68 -26.10 10.68
CA ALA A 285 -6.08 -25.76 12.05
C ALA A 285 -7.48 -25.15 12.13
N VAL A 286 -7.83 -24.22 11.22
CA VAL A 286 -9.15 -23.61 11.13
C VAL A 286 -10.22 -24.65 10.88
N GLN A 287 -10.01 -25.57 9.94
CA GLN A 287 -10.92 -26.66 9.63
C GLN A 287 -11.12 -27.59 10.84
N ARG A 288 -10.03 -27.95 11.51
CA ARG A 288 -10.09 -28.80 12.73
C ARG A 288 -10.83 -28.12 13.87
N VAL A 289 -10.55 -26.82 14.13
CA VAL A 289 -11.21 -26.06 15.19
C VAL A 289 -12.73 -25.98 14.95
N CYS A 290 -13.15 -25.76 13.72
CA CYS A 290 -14.55 -25.60 13.36
C CYS A 290 -15.27 -26.94 13.06
N GLY A 291 -14.53 -28.05 12.92
CA GLY A 291 -15.06 -29.38 12.58
C GLY A 291 -15.66 -29.42 11.17
N VAL A 292 -15.00 -28.80 10.20
CA VAL A 292 -15.44 -28.70 8.80
C VAL A 292 -14.29 -29.04 7.84
N ASP A 293 -14.65 -29.42 6.61
CA ASP A 293 -13.66 -29.77 5.58
C ASP A 293 -13.32 -28.58 4.68
N GLN A 294 -13.98 -27.45 4.84
CA GLN A 294 -13.81 -26.27 4.02
C GLN A 294 -13.62 -25.02 4.88
N ALA A 295 -12.87 -24.05 4.33
CA ALA A 295 -12.82 -22.68 4.83
C ALA A 295 -12.83 -21.69 3.65
N ALA A 296 -13.33 -20.48 3.86
CA ALA A 296 -13.03 -19.37 2.99
C ALA A 296 -11.64 -18.85 3.35
N MET A 297 -10.87 -18.40 2.36
CA MET A 297 -9.55 -17.79 2.59
C MET A 297 -9.49 -16.45 1.88
N THR A 298 -8.97 -15.42 2.54
CA THR A 298 -8.68 -14.14 1.92
C THR A 298 -7.29 -13.68 2.29
N GLY A 299 -6.58 -13.13 1.32
CA GLY A 299 -5.29 -12.50 1.55
C GLY A 299 -5.41 -10.98 1.52
N VAL A 300 -4.35 -10.30 1.97
CA VAL A 300 -4.21 -8.85 1.91
C VAL A 300 -2.82 -8.50 1.41
N CYS A 301 -2.73 -7.76 0.31
CA CYS A 301 -1.46 -7.25 -0.25
C CYS A 301 -0.42 -8.38 -0.44
N ALA A 302 0.77 -8.30 0.16
CA ALA A 302 1.79 -9.35 0.08
C ALA A 302 1.33 -10.72 0.64
N GLY A 303 0.46 -10.72 1.66
CA GLY A 303 -0.14 -11.94 2.19
C GLY A 303 -1.05 -12.64 1.19
N ASP A 304 -1.66 -11.88 0.30
CA ASP A 304 -2.53 -12.42 -0.74
C ASP A 304 -1.75 -13.10 -1.89
N ILE A 305 -0.53 -12.65 -2.17
CA ILE A 305 0.34 -13.37 -3.10
C ILE A 305 0.64 -14.77 -2.54
N ILE A 306 0.92 -14.87 -1.23
CA ILE A 306 1.13 -16.16 -0.54
C ILE A 306 -0.16 -17.00 -0.57
N ALA A 307 -1.32 -16.39 -0.28
CA ALA A 307 -2.62 -17.05 -0.31
C ALA A 307 -2.97 -17.55 -1.72
N SER A 308 -2.68 -16.77 -2.77
CA SER A 308 -2.90 -17.16 -4.16
C SER A 308 -2.02 -18.35 -4.57
N ILE A 309 -0.75 -18.34 -4.17
CA ILE A 309 0.16 -19.46 -4.40
C ILE A 309 -0.30 -20.69 -3.61
N THR A 310 -0.80 -20.51 -2.39
CA THR A 310 -1.39 -21.59 -1.58
C THR A 310 -2.61 -22.20 -2.28
N ALA A 311 -3.51 -21.37 -2.82
CA ALA A 311 -4.66 -21.85 -3.58
C ALA A 311 -4.23 -22.62 -4.84
N GLY A 312 -3.21 -22.14 -5.57
CA GLY A 312 -2.61 -22.84 -6.70
C GLY A 312 -2.00 -24.20 -6.31
N HIS A 313 -1.33 -24.28 -5.15
CA HIS A 313 -0.82 -25.53 -4.60
C HIS A 313 -1.94 -26.52 -4.24
N LEU A 314 -3.01 -26.04 -3.61
CA LEU A 314 -4.20 -26.85 -3.32
C LEU A 314 -4.84 -27.39 -4.60
N ALA A 315 -4.95 -26.57 -5.65
CA ALA A 315 -5.47 -26.99 -6.95
C ALA A 315 -4.58 -28.09 -7.56
N ALA A 316 -3.28 -27.87 -7.62
CA ALA A 316 -2.33 -28.81 -8.22
C ALA A 316 -2.23 -30.15 -7.44
N THR A 317 -2.53 -30.15 -6.14
CA THR A 317 -2.54 -31.36 -5.29
C THR A 317 -3.93 -32.01 -5.15
N GLY A 318 -4.96 -31.50 -5.89
CA GLY A 318 -6.32 -32.01 -5.83
C GLY A 318 -7.07 -31.69 -4.53
N ARG A 319 -6.59 -30.71 -3.77
CA ARG A 319 -7.14 -30.29 -2.47
C ARG A 319 -7.93 -28.97 -2.54
N LEU A 320 -8.16 -28.40 -3.72
CA LEU A 320 -8.84 -27.11 -3.87
C LEU A 320 -10.25 -27.09 -3.24
N GLY A 321 -10.91 -28.26 -3.17
CA GLY A 321 -12.20 -28.40 -2.48
C GLY A 321 -12.19 -28.02 -0.99
N GLN A 322 -11.00 -27.79 -0.38
CA GLN A 322 -10.87 -27.22 0.96
C GLN A 322 -11.19 -25.72 1.01
N LEU A 323 -11.21 -25.03 -0.14
CA LEU A 323 -11.58 -23.61 -0.24
C LEU A 323 -13.02 -23.47 -0.73
N ALA A 324 -13.91 -22.98 0.14
CA ALA A 324 -15.28 -22.65 -0.21
C ALA A 324 -15.40 -21.31 -0.98
N ALA A 325 -14.50 -20.38 -0.70
CA ALA A 325 -14.43 -19.05 -1.30
C ALA A 325 -13.01 -18.50 -1.20
N PHE A 326 -12.63 -17.63 -2.14
CA PHE A 326 -11.31 -17.00 -2.16
C PHE A 326 -11.42 -15.47 -2.24
N GLY A 327 -10.59 -14.73 -1.52
CA GLY A 327 -10.59 -13.27 -1.52
C GLY A 327 -9.22 -12.68 -1.81
N LEU A 328 -9.15 -11.64 -2.66
CA LEU A 328 -7.94 -10.92 -3.00
C LEU A 328 -8.10 -9.43 -2.72
N PHE A 329 -7.36 -8.91 -1.74
CA PHE A 329 -7.49 -7.52 -1.30
C PHE A 329 -6.23 -6.72 -1.59
N VAL A 330 -6.37 -5.70 -2.44
CA VAL A 330 -5.33 -4.75 -2.86
C VAL A 330 -4.04 -5.45 -3.29
N THR A 331 -4.17 -6.44 -4.17
CA THR A 331 -3.08 -7.33 -4.59
C THR A 331 -2.90 -7.34 -6.10
N VAL A 332 -1.65 -7.31 -6.53
CA VAL A 332 -1.23 -7.45 -7.93
C VAL A 332 -0.60 -8.81 -8.11
N LEU A 333 -1.21 -9.67 -8.93
CA LEU A 333 -0.64 -10.95 -9.36
C LEU A 333 -0.02 -10.88 -10.76
N ASP A 334 -0.43 -9.89 -11.57
CA ASP A 334 0.10 -9.61 -12.91
C ASP A 334 0.96 -8.34 -12.91
N THR A 335 2.26 -8.49 -13.06
CA THR A 335 3.22 -7.39 -13.09
C THR A 335 3.56 -6.90 -14.51
N THR A 336 2.86 -7.37 -15.56
CA THR A 336 3.14 -7.02 -16.98
C THR A 336 3.13 -5.51 -17.24
N HIS A 337 2.24 -4.77 -16.57
CA HIS A 337 2.11 -3.33 -16.65
C HIS A 337 2.53 -2.66 -15.33
N ALA A 338 3.56 -3.20 -14.71
CA ALA A 338 4.19 -2.63 -13.53
C ALA A 338 4.72 -1.23 -13.88
N GLY A 339 3.98 -0.21 -13.49
CA GLY A 339 4.20 1.20 -13.82
C GLY A 339 5.64 1.73 -13.63
N THR A 340 5.80 2.94 -13.11
CA THR A 340 7.06 3.69 -12.97
C THR A 340 8.25 2.89 -12.44
N LEU A 341 8.03 1.86 -11.63
CA LEU A 341 9.12 1.15 -10.95
C LEU A 341 9.54 -0.16 -11.63
N GLY A 342 8.71 -0.79 -12.44
CA GLY A 342 9.21 -1.78 -13.41
C GLY A 342 10.28 -1.15 -14.32
N ALA A 343 10.17 0.18 -14.54
CA ALA A 343 11.18 0.99 -15.19
C ALA A 343 12.47 1.16 -14.38
N LEU A 344 12.40 1.14 -13.04
CA LEU A 344 13.55 1.37 -12.15
C LEU A 344 14.36 0.11 -11.86
N ALA A 345 13.79 -1.08 -12.12
CA ALA A 345 14.41 -2.36 -11.82
C ALA A 345 15.47 -2.76 -12.87
N ASP A 346 16.73 -2.44 -12.60
CA ASP A 346 17.87 -3.04 -13.29
C ASP A 346 18.24 -4.38 -12.62
N ARG A 347 18.47 -5.45 -13.41
CA ARG A 347 18.89 -6.78 -12.88
C ARG A 347 20.10 -6.71 -11.95
N ARG A 348 21.03 -5.76 -12.16
CA ARG A 348 22.16 -5.54 -11.26
C ARG A 348 21.72 -5.01 -9.91
N LEU A 349 20.76 -4.10 -9.90
CA LEU A 349 20.19 -3.54 -8.68
C LEU A 349 19.46 -4.62 -7.88
N LEU A 350 18.68 -5.46 -8.56
CA LEU A 350 17.97 -6.59 -7.95
C LEU A 350 18.94 -7.55 -7.27
N THR A 351 20.02 -7.92 -7.97
CA THR A 351 21.07 -8.78 -7.41
C THR A 351 21.72 -8.14 -6.18
N ALA A 352 22.01 -6.85 -6.24
CA ALA A 352 22.59 -6.11 -5.11
C ALA A 352 21.63 -6.04 -3.92
N ALA A 353 20.34 -5.78 -4.15
CA ALA A 353 19.31 -5.72 -3.12
C ALA A 353 19.15 -7.07 -2.40
N LYS A 354 19.05 -8.17 -3.17
CA LYS A 354 19.02 -9.53 -2.60
C LYS A 354 20.29 -9.86 -1.81
N ALA A 355 21.47 -9.45 -2.29
CA ALA A 355 22.72 -9.65 -1.58
C ALA A 355 22.79 -8.87 -0.25
N ILE A 356 22.24 -7.64 -0.21
CA ILE A 356 22.18 -6.82 1.01
C ILE A 356 21.25 -7.48 2.04
N SER A 357 20.05 -7.91 1.64
CA SER A 357 19.11 -8.61 2.52
C SER A 357 19.71 -9.93 3.02
N ARG A 358 20.33 -10.70 2.13
CA ARG A 358 20.96 -11.98 2.49
C ARG A 358 22.09 -11.81 3.50
N ARG A 359 22.90 -10.76 3.36
CA ARG A 359 23.98 -10.45 4.31
C ARG A 359 23.45 -10.05 5.69
N ARG A 360 22.29 -9.38 5.75
CA ARG A 360 21.64 -8.95 6.99
C ARG A 360 20.76 -10.06 7.60
N GLY A 361 20.29 -11.00 6.78
CA GLY A 361 19.31 -12.02 7.11
C GLY A 361 17.86 -11.58 6.85
N TYR A 362 17.61 -10.28 6.67
CA TYR A 362 16.27 -9.72 6.44
C TYR A 362 16.33 -8.36 5.72
N LEU A 363 15.20 -7.97 5.15
CA LEU A 363 14.89 -6.59 4.75
C LEU A 363 14.20 -5.89 5.94
N ASP A 364 14.73 -4.75 6.37
CA ASP A 364 14.19 -3.99 7.50
C ASP A 364 12.90 -3.26 7.09
N GLY A 365 11.81 -3.41 7.85
CA GLY A 365 10.55 -2.73 7.60
C GLY A 365 10.66 -1.20 7.63
N ARG A 366 11.62 -0.66 8.37
CA ARG A 366 11.90 0.79 8.41
C ARG A 366 12.49 1.30 7.10
N ASP A 367 13.29 0.47 6.39
CA ASP A 367 13.79 0.81 5.06
C ASP A 367 12.64 0.84 4.03
N LEU A 368 11.65 -0.07 4.19
CA LEU A 368 10.42 -0.07 3.40
C LEU A 368 9.54 1.15 3.71
N ALA A 369 9.33 1.48 4.99
CA ALA A 369 8.53 2.65 5.39
C ALA A 369 9.12 3.96 4.85
N GLU A 370 10.44 4.12 4.91
CA GLU A 370 11.16 5.26 4.33
C GLU A 370 10.91 5.33 2.82
N MET A 371 10.97 4.20 2.16
CA MET A 371 10.76 4.12 0.73
C MET A 371 9.31 4.47 0.34
N PHE A 372 8.32 3.91 1.03
CA PHE A 372 6.90 4.25 0.80
C PHE A 372 6.62 5.75 0.97
N ALA A 373 7.26 6.39 1.96
CA ALA A 373 7.11 7.82 2.16
C ALA A 373 7.64 8.65 0.98
N TRP A 374 8.76 8.23 0.39
CA TRP A 374 9.37 8.90 -0.76
C TRP A 374 8.66 8.68 -2.09
N LEU A 375 7.71 7.73 -2.18
CA LEU A 375 6.85 7.60 -3.36
C LEU A 375 5.84 8.75 -3.48
N ARG A 376 5.43 9.30 -2.34
CA ARG A 376 4.50 10.44 -2.27
C ARG A 376 5.04 11.50 -1.32
N PRO A 377 6.21 12.10 -1.67
CA PRO A 377 6.90 13.00 -0.75
C PRO A 377 6.08 14.23 -0.41
N GLY A 378 5.25 14.74 -1.32
CA GLY A 378 4.33 15.86 -1.06
C GLY A 378 3.41 15.58 0.12
N ASP A 379 2.82 14.40 0.17
CA ASP A 379 1.85 14.00 1.20
C ASP A 379 2.51 13.45 2.47
N LEU A 380 3.57 12.63 2.33
CA LEU A 380 4.12 11.82 3.42
C LEU A 380 5.42 12.37 4.01
N ILE A 381 6.09 13.31 3.33
CA ILE A 381 7.30 13.96 3.82
C ILE A 381 7.07 15.46 3.99
N TRP A 382 6.77 16.18 2.92
CA TRP A 382 6.75 17.63 2.94
C TRP A 382 5.58 18.20 3.73
N ASN A 383 4.44 17.51 3.78
CA ASN A 383 3.33 17.89 4.64
C ASN A 383 3.72 17.83 6.13
N TYR A 384 4.43 16.75 6.54
CA TYR A 384 4.91 16.60 7.92
C TYR A 384 6.14 17.44 8.22
N TRP A 385 6.99 17.72 7.20
CA TRP A 385 8.05 18.72 7.30
C TRP A 385 7.49 20.08 7.75
N VAL A 386 6.44 20.54 7.09
CA VAL A 386 5.78 21.79 7.46
C VAL A 386 5.19 21.70 8.88
N ASN A 387 4.39 20.65 9.15
CA ASN A 387 3.72 20.49 10.43
C ASN A 387 4.71 20.39 11.62
N ASN A 388 5.67 19.45 11.52
CA ASN A 388 6.53 19.10 12.64
C ASN A 388 7.66 20.11 12.81
N TYR A 389 8.30 20.53 11.70
CA TYR A 389 9.56 21.28 11.79
C TYR A 389 9.35 22.78 11.59
N LEU A 390 8.41 23.21 10.74
CA LEU A 390 8.17 24.62 10.53
C LEU A 390 7.14 25.19 11.51
N LEU A 391 6.09 24.44 11.82
CA LEU A 391 5.07 24.86 12.80
C LEU A 391 5.40 24.41 14.21
N GLY A 392 6.32 23.47 14.41
CA GLY A 392 6.68 22.91 15.71
C GLY A 392 5.53 22.15 16.38
N GLN A 393 4.61 21.60 15.57
CA GLN A 393 3.44 20.88 16.06
C GLN A 393 3.74 19.39 16.17
N LYS A 394 2.98 18.70 17.02
CA LYS A 394 3.00 17.24 17.06
C LYS A 394 2.31 16.66 15.80
N PRO A 395 2.73 15.45 15.35
CA PRO A 395 2.00 14.71 14.34
C PRO A 395 0.55 14.43 14.76
N PRO A 396 -0.34 14.14 13.81
CA PRO A 396 -1.73 13.81 14.13
C PRO A 396 -1.83 12.47 14.88
N VAL A 397 -2.89 12.33 15.69
CA VAL A 397 -3.29 11.06 16.29
C VAL A 397 -4.21 10.36 15.31
N PHE A 398 -3.71 9.35 14.58
CA PHE A 398 -4.47 8.63 13.58
C PHE A 398 -4.07 7.15 13.51
N ASP A 399 -5.02 6.25 13.74
CA ASP A 399 -4.81 4.82 13.94
C ASP A 399 -4.17 4.10 12.73
N VAL A 400 -4.58 4.43 11.49
CA VAL A 400 -3.95 3.85 10.28
C VAL A 400 -2.49 4.24 10.17
N LEU A 401 -2.12 5.46 10.56
CA LEU A 401 -0.72 5.90 10.56
C LEU A 401 0.08 5.24 11.68
N PHE A 402 -0.56 4.97 12.84
CA PHE A 402 0.05 4.17 13.90
C PHE A 402 0.39 2.76 13.38
N TRP A 403 -0.58 2.08 12.76
CA TRP A 403 -0.33 0.78 12.14
C TRP A 403 0.78 0.83 11.08
N ASN A 404 0.78 1.85 10.25
CA ASN A 404 1.80 2.02 9.19
C ASN A 404 3.21 2.23 9.76
N ALA A 405 3.33 2.83 10.94
CA ALA A 405 4.60 3.03 11.64
C ALA A 405 5.09 1.75 12.37
N ASP A 406 4.19 0.80 12.67
CA ASP A 406 4.51 -0.47 13.32
C ASP A 406 4.95 -1.53 12.29
N THR A 407 6.14 -1.34 11.74
CA THR A 407 6.67 -2.14 10.64
C THR A 407 7.23 -3.47 11.12
N THR A 408 7.26 -4.46 10.23
CA THR A 408 7.92 -5.76 10.42
C THR A 408 9.07 -5.93 9.45
N ARG A 409 9.97 -6.86 9.77
CA ARG A 409 11.02 -7.30 8.85
C ARG A 409 10.45 -8.33 7.87
N MET A 410 11.10 -8.45 6.72
CA MET A 410 10.87 -9.55 5.78
C MET A 410 12.14 -10.38 5.71
N THR A 411 12.05 -11.70 5.81
CA THR A 411 13.22 -12.59 5.72
C THR A 411 13.94 -12.42 4.38
N ALA A 412 15.24 -12.68 4.35
CA ALA A 412 16.02 -12.59 3.12
C ALA A 412 15.53 -13.58 2.04
N GLY A 413 15.07 -14.77 2.45
CA GLY A 413 14.48 -15.78 1.58
C GLY A 413 13.20 -15.26 0.91
N LEU A 414 12.22 -14.82 1.68
CA LEU A 414 10.96 -14.31 1.15
C LEU A 414 11.15 -13.05 0.28
N HIS A 415 12.06 -12.14 0.68
CA HIS A 415 12.42 -10.97 -0.13
C HIS A 415 12.96 -11.40 -1.51
N ALA A 416 13.87 -12.39 -1.55
CA ALA A 416 14.41 -12.88 -2.80
C ALA A 416 13.32 -13.52 -3.69
N ASP A 417 12.42 -14.30 -3.08
CA ASP A 417 11.32 -14.96 -3.79
C ASP A 417 10.32 -13.96 -4.38
N PHE A 418 9.92 -12.93 -3.62
CA PHE A 418 9.05 -11.87 -4.15
C PHE A 418 9.69 -11.12 -5.32
N VAL A 419 10.98 -10.79 -5.20
CA VAL A 419 11.72 -10.13 -6.28
C VAL A 419 11.75 -11.01 -7.55
N ASP A 420 12.05 -12.30 -7.41
CA ASP A 420 12.11 -13.23 -8.54
C ASP A 420 10.73 -13.50 -9.15
N LEU A 421 9.69 -13.58 -8.31
CA LEU A 421 8.31 -13.76 -8.72
C LEU A 421 7.85 -12.63 -9.64
N ALA A 422 8.11 -11.42 -9.22
CA ALA A 422 7.64 -10.23 -9.90
C ALA A 422 8.44 -9.90 -11.16
N MET A 423 9.76 -10.06 -11.10
CA MET A 423 10.64 -9.76 -12.25
C MET A 423 10.40 -10.68 -13.45
N ASP A 424 10.13 -11.93 -13.19
CA ASP A 424 9.87 -12.92 -14.23
C ASP A 424 8.37 -13.11 -14.48
N ASN A 425 7.50 -12.36 -13.76
CA ASN A 425 6.03 -12.46 -13.79
C ASN A 425 5.54 -13.92 -13.76
N LYS A 426 6.11 -14.70 -12.84
CA LYS A 426 5.97 -16.17 -12.83
C LYS A 426 4.53 -16.64 -12.67
N LEU A 427 3.67 -15.86 -12.03
CA LEU A 427 2.26 -16.24 -11.82
C LEU A 427 1.43 -16.22 -13.10
N LEU A 428 1.88 -15.51 -14.14
CA LEU A 428 1.23 -15.52 -15.47
C LEU A 428 1.54 -16.77 -16.29
N SER A 429 2.62 -17.47 -15.96
CA SER A 429 3.10 -18.59 -16.78
C SER A 429 2.87 -19.90 -16.01
N PRO A 430 1.85 -20.69 -16.37
CA PRO A 430 1.57 -21.97 -15.71
C PRO A 430 2.81 -22.84 -15.57
N GLY A 431 3.09 -23.31 -14.36
CA GLY A 431 4.21 -24.19 -14.04
C GLY A 431 5.59 -23.53 -13.97
N SER A 432 5.71 -22.22 -14.17
CA SER A 432 7.01 -21.52 -14.07
C SER A 432 7.47 -21.31 -12.62
N LEU A 433 6.55 -21.43 -11.66
CA LEU A 433 6.81 -21.40 -10.23
C LEU A 433 6.57 -22.79 -9.63
N THR A 434 7.55 -23.29 -8.86
CA THR A 434 7.43 -24.54 -8.12
C THR A 434 7.46 -24.24 -6.62
N ILE A 435 6.44 -24.68 -5.88
CA ILE A 435 6.29 -24.47 -4.44
C ILE A 435 5.97 -25.80 -3.78
N LEU A 436 6.67 -26.14 -2.71
CA LEU A 436 6.56 -27.42 -2.01
C LEU A 436 6.60 -28.64 -2.98
N GLY A 437 7.46 -28.53 -4.00
CA GLY A 437 7.61 -29.56 -5.05
C GLY A 437 6.49 -29.59 -6.09
N THR A 438 5.56 -28.64 -6.07
CA THR A 438 4.37 -28.60 -6.94
C THR A 438 4.44 -27.41 -7.89
N ALA A 439 4.21 -27.64 -9.18
CA ALA A 439 4.11 -26.58 -10.17
C ALA A 439 2.79 -25.80 -10.01
N ILE A 440 2.88 -24.48 -9.92
CA ILE A 440 1.74 -23.59 -9.66
C ILE A 440 1.11 -23.13 -10.98
N ASP A 441 -0.21 -23.24 -11.05
CA ASP A 441 -1.03 -22.73 -12.14
C ASP A 441 -2.31 -22.10 -11.56
N LEU A 442 -2.40 -20.77 -11.55
CA LEU A 442 -3.54 -20.07 -10.98
C LEU A 442 -4.83 -20.25 -11.81
N SER A 443 -4.73 -20.63 -13.07
CA SER A 443 -5.91 -20.92 -13.90
C SER A 443 -6.68 -22.17 -13.44
N GLN A 444 -6.03 -23.02 -12.62
CA GLN A 444 -6.65 -24.20 -12.02
C GLN A 444 -7.39 -23.88 -10.71
N VAL A 445 -7.28 -22.63 -10.21
CA VAL A 445 -8.03 -22.17 -9.04
C VAL A 445 -9.44 -21.78 -9.50
N ASP A 446 -10.34 -22.75 -9.56
CA ASP A 446 -11.73 -22.59 -10.02
C ASP A 446 -12.72 -22.21 -8.90
N THR A 447 -12.20 -21.91 -7.71
CA THR A 447 -12.98 -21.36 -6.59
C THR A 447 -13.42 -19.93 -6.91
N ASP A 448 -14.71 -19.60 -6.61
CA ASP A 448 -15.21 -18.24 -6.78
C ASP A 448 -14.39 -17.23 -5.96
N ALA A 449 -14.09 -16.09 -6.57
CA ALA A 449 -13.20 -15.09 -5.99
C ALA A 449 -13.87 -13.72 -5.80
N TYR A 450 -13.54 -13.05 -4.68
CA TYR A 450 -13.95 -11.67 -4.35
C TYR A 450 -12.72 -10.77 -4.28
N LEU A 451 -12.63 -9.81 -5.20
CA LEU A 451 -11.46 -8.95 -5.32
C LEU A 451 -11.79 -7.51 -4.92
N VAL A 452 -10.92 -6.87 -4.15
CA VAL A 452 -11.07 -5.47 -3.73
C VAL A 452 -9.83 -4.68 -4.11
N ALA A 453 -10.02 -3.54 -4.77
CA ALA A 453 -8.96 -2.58 -5.07
C ALA A 453 -9.34 -1.16 -4.67
N GLY A 454 -8.36 -0.29 -4.51
CA GLY A 454 -8.55 1.14 -4.23
C GLY A 454 -8.34 1.98 -5.50
N ILE A 455 -9.28 2.86 -5.83
CA ILE A 455 -9.17 3.71 -7.04
C ILE A 455 -7.99 4.69 -6.96
N ALA A 456 -7.60 5.09 -5.76
CA ALA A 456 -6.47 5.99 -5.49
C ALA A 456 -5.25 5.24 -4.92
N ASP A 457 -5.18 3.94 -5.16
CA ASP A 457 -4.07 3.11 -4.69
C ASP A 457 -2.85 3.32 -5.60
N HIS A 458 -1.77 3.80 -5.00
CA HIS A 458 -0.49 4.07 -5.68
C HIS A 458 0.54 2.93 -5.49
N ILE A 459 0.22 1.95 -4.64
CA ILE A 459 1.06 0.77 -4.38
C ILE A 459 0.62 -0.37 -5.29
N THR A 460 -0.68 -0.62 -5.34
CA THR A 460 -1.30 -1.66 -6.16
C THR A 460 -2.36 -1.02 -7.05
N PRO A 461 -2.01 -0.57 -8.26
CA PRO A 461 -2.96 0.05 -9.19
C PRO A 461 -4.17 -0.83 -9.40
N TRP A 462 -5.35 -0.24 -9.33
CA TRP A 462 -6.59 -1.00 -9.43
C TRP A 462 -6.71 -1.79 -10.75
N GLN A 463 -6.16 -1.28 -11.85
CA GLN A 463 -6.12 -1.98 -13.14
C GLN A 463 -5.31 -3.27 -13.04
N ASN A 464 -4.20 -3.24 -12.31
CA ASN A 464 -3.37 -4.44 -12.11
C ASN A 464 -4.05 -5.41 -11.13
N CYS A 465 -4.68 -4.92 -10.06
CA CYS A 465 -5.53 -5.76 -9.20
C CYS A 465 -6.66 -6.41 -10.01
N TYR A 466 -7.31 -5.63 -10.89
CA TYR A 466 -8.39 -6.12 -11.74
C TYR A 466 -7.94 -7.28 -12.66
N ARG A 467 -6.73 -7.19 -13.24
CA ARG A 467 -6.20 -8.25 -14.11
C ARG A 467 -6.07 -9.59 -13.41
N SER A 468 -5.97 -9.62 -12.07
CA SER A 468 -6.00 -10.86 -11.31
C SER A 468 -7.30 -11.65 -11.51
N THR A 469 -8.41 -11.00 -11.90
CA THR A 469 -9.68 -11.67 -12.26
C THR A 469 -9.55 -12.55 -13.49
N GLN A 470 -8.56 -12.30 -14.36
CA GLN A 470 -8.32 -13.03 -15.60
C GLN A 470 -7.33 -14.19 -15.42
N LEU A 471 -6.70 -14.29 -14.24
CA LEU A 471 -5.74 -15.36 -13.93
C LEU A 471 -6.39 -16.56 -13.25
N LEU A 472 -7.52 -16.34 -12.56
CA LEU A 472 -8.24 -17.37 -11.81
C LEU A 472 -9.24 -18.10 -12.72
N GLY A 473 -9.41 -19.40 -12.48
CA GLY A 473 -10.35 -20.24 -13.25
C GLY A 473 -11.82 -20.08 -12.80
N GLY A 474 -12.06 -19.58 -11.59
CA GLY A 474 -13.40 -19.39 -11.03
C GLY A 474 -14.05 -18.07 -11.40
N THR A 475 -15.32 -17.88 -10.94
CA THR A 475 -16.03 -16.62 -11.14
C THR A 475 -15.48 -15.54 -10.23
N SER A 476 -15.09 -14.41 -10.79
CA SER A 476 -14.57 -13.27 -10.04
C SER A 476 -15.61 -12.16 -9.87
N ARG A 477 -15.73 -11.64 -8.62
CA ARG A 477 -16.47 -10.42 -8.29
C ARG A 477 -15.48 -9.34 -7.92
N PHE A 478 -15.39 -8.28 -8.72
CA PHE A 478 -14.45 -7.19 -8.50
C PHE A 478 -15.13 -5.96 -7.94
N ILE A 479 -14.50 -5.38 -6.91
CA ILE A 479 -14.94 -4.18 -6.20
C ILE A 479 -13.84 -3.11 -6.32
N LEU A 480 -14.20 -1.93 -6.79
CA LEU A 480 -13.31 -0.78 -6.83
C LEU A 480 -13.76 0.26 -5.78
N SER A 481 -13.07 0.30 -4.65
CA SER A 481 -13.33 1.22 -3.54
C SER A 481 -12.74 2.61 -3.81
N THR A 482 -13.36 3.67 -3.26
CA THR A 482 -13.00 5.08 -3.51
C THR A 482 -11.84 5.60 -2.67
N SER A 483 -10.88 4.78 -2.30
CA SER A 483 -9.77 5.18 -1.41
C SER A 483 -8.43 4.63 -1.91
N GLY A 484 -7.34 4.98 -1.22
CA GLY A 484 -6.02 4.40 -1.43
C GLY A 484 -5.86 3.06 -0.71
N HIS A 485 -4.66 2.48 -0.74
CA HIS A 485 -4.32 1.11 -0.36
C HIS A 485 -5.04 0.60 0.91
N ILE A 486 -4.62 1.02 2.08
CA ILE A 486 -5.23 0.58 3.35
C ILE A 486 -6.59 1.22 3.61
N ALA A 487 -6.78 2.47 3.19
CA ALA A 487 -8.06 3.14 3.35
C ALA A 487 -9.19 2.51 2.50
N ALA A 488 -8.87 1.75 1.46
CA ALA A 488 -9.84 0.94 0.73
C ALA A 488 -10.34 -0.24 1.57
N LEU A 489 -9.50 -0.77 2.44
CA LEU A 489 -9.80 -1.92 3.30
C LEU A 489 -10.46 -1.49 4.61
N VAL A 490 -9.92 -0.45 5.28
CA VAL A 490 -10.47 0.13 6.51
C VAL A 490 -11.59 1.12 6.14
N ASN A 491 -12.69 0.60 5.64
CA ASN A 491 -13.81 1.38 5.12
C ASN A 491 -15.14 0.92 5.72
N PRO A 492 -15.37 1.17 7.03
CA PRO A 492 -16.53 0.66 7.74
C PRO A 492 -17.86 1.21 7.19
N PRO A 493 -18.99 0.49 7.38
CA PRO A 493 -20.32 0.95 6.96
C PRO A 493 -20.75 2.29 7.55
N THR A 494 -20.13 2.71 8.65
CA THR A 494 -20.36 4.02 9.30
C THR A 494 -19.71 5.19 8.56
N ASN A 495 -18.87 4.94 7.55
CA ASN A 495 -18.27 6.00 6.75
C ASN A 495 -19.27 6.57 5.72
N PRO A 496 -19.81 7.78 5.90
CA PRO A 496 -20.86 8.34 5.02
C PRO A 496 -20.32 8.73 3.63
N LYS A 497 -18.98 8.76 3.46
CA LYS A 497 -18.32 9.12 2.20
C LYS A 497 -17.91 7.88 1.40
N ALA A 498 -18.06 6.70 1.97
CA ALA A 498 -17.72 5.45 1.31
C ALA A 498 -18.57 5.26 0.05
N ARG A 499 -17.91 4.79 -1.00
CA ARG A 499 -18.52 4.37 -2.27
C ARG A 499 -17.65 3.28 -2.86
N TYR A 500 -18.26 2.46 -3.68
CA TYR A 500 -17.51 1.49 -4.48
C TYR A 500 -18.19 1.30 -5.84
N GLN A 501 -17.45 0.79 -6.80
CA GLN A 501 -17.94 0.43 -8.12
C GLN A 501 -17.95 -1.08 -8.25
N ILE A 502 -18.96 -1.60 -8.94
CA ILE A 502 -19.21 -3.02 -9.13
C ILE A 502 -19.86 -3.27 -10.48
N SER A 503 -19.49 -4.36 -11.13
CA SER A 503 -20.15 -4.87 -12.34
C SER A 503 -20.41 -6.38 -12.21
N LYS A 504 -21.40 -6.87 -12.92
CA LYS A 504 -21.73 -8.31 -12.99
C LYS A 504 -20.77 -9.09 -13.88
N SER A 505 -20.05 -8.41 -14.77
CA SER A 505 -19.12 -9.03 -15.71
C SER A 505 -17.72 -8.51 -15.46
N THR A 506 -16.72 -9.33 -15.78
CA THR A 506 -15.30 -9.03 -15.70
C THR A 506 -14.64 -9.18 -17.09
N PRO A 507 -14.88 -8.21 -18.03
CA PRO A 507 -14.22 -8.22 -19.32
C PRO A 507 -12.69 -8.15 -19.14
N ALA A 508 -11.93 -8.53 -20.19
CA ALA A 508 -10.47 -8.56 -20.09
C ALA A 508 -9.84 -7.17 -19.88
N ASP A 509 -10.45 -6.12 -20.45
CA ASP A 509 -9.98 -4.73 -20.30
C ASP A 509 -10.57 -4.07 -19.04
N PRO A 510 -9.74 -3.62 -18.09
CA PRO A 510 -10.20 -2.92 -16.90
C PRO A 510 -10.97 -1.61 -17.22
N GLU A 511 -10.61 -0.89 -18.28
CA GLU A 511 -11.31 0.34 -18.67
C GLU A 511 -12.70 0.04 -19.27
N GLU A 512 -12.87 -1.08 -19.94
CA GLU A 512 -14.18 -1.55 -20.37
C GLU A 512 -15.05 -1.91 -19.17
N TRP A 513 -14.48 -2.60 -18.17
CA TRP A 513 -15.16 -2.86 -16.91
C TRP A 513 -15.63 -1.57 -16.23
N LEU A 514 -14.75 -0.58 -16.11
CA LEU A 514 -15.05 0.69 -15.46
C LEU A 514 -16.24 1.43 -16.11
N LYS A 515 -16.35 1.37 -17.44
CA LYS A 515 -17.48 1.98 -18.19
C LYS A 515 -18.83 1.33 -17.87
N THR A 516 -18.82 0.05 -17.49
CA THR A 516 -20.05 -0.72 -17.20
C THR A 516 -20.35 -0.82 -15.70
N ALA A 517 -19.41 -0.45 -14.85
CA ALA A 517 -19.54 -0.56 -13.40
C ALA A 517 -20.52 0.47 -12.85
N ALA A 518 -21.46 0.01 -12.02
CA ALA A 518 -22.35 0.86 -11.26
C ALA A 518 -21.65 1.37 -10.00
N THR A 519 -21.96 2.60 -9.60
CA THR A 519 -21.49 3.17 -8.34
C THR A 519 -22.51 2.90 -7.24
N GLU A 520 -22.08 2.19 -6.20
CA GLU A 520 -22.86 1.95 -4.99
C GLU A 520 -22.40 2.89 -3.86
N HIS A 521 -23.35 3.34 -3.05
CA HIS A 521 -23.08 4.17 -1.88
C HIS A 521 -22.89 3.31 -0.63
N GLY A 522 -21.90 3.66 0.17
CA GLY A 522 -21.55 2.95 1.40
C GLY A 522 -20.31 2.08 1.28
N SER A 523 -20.07 1.30 2.31
CA SER A 523 -18.96 0.35 2.39
C SER A 523 -19.24 -0.91 1.56
N TRP A 524 -18.21 -1.51 1.02
CA TRP A 524 -18.25 -2.82 0.37
C TRP A 524 -18.33 -3.98 1.38
N TRP A 525 -18.11 -3.76 2.68
CA TRP A 525 -18.14 -4.81 3.70
C TRP A 525 -19.47 -5.57 3.74
N PRO A 526 -20.66 -4.89 3.69
CA PRO A 526 -21.94 -5.61 3.60
C PRO A 526 -22.08 -6.47 2.35
N ASP A 527 -21.56 -6.01 1.21
CA ASP A 527 -21.57 -6.77 -0.04
C ASP A 527 -20.71 -8.03 0.04
N MET A 528 -19.50 -7.90 0.62
CA MET A 528 -18.63 -9.06 0.87
C MET A 528 -19.26 -10.06 1.82
N LEU A 529 -19.89 -9.58 2.91
CA LEU A 529 -20.53 -10.44 3.88
C LEU A 529 -21.69 -11.23 3.24
N ALA A 530 -22.51 -10.58 2.41
CA ALA A 530 -23.58 -11.24 1.66
C ALA A 530 -23.01 -12.28 0.68
N TRP A 531 -21.94 -11.93 -0.06
CA TRP A 531 -21.27 -12.82 -0.99
C TRP A 531 -20.66 -14.05 -0.30
N LEU A 532 -20.04 -13.87 0.89
CA LEU A 532 -19.57 -14.97 1.74
C LEU A 532 -20.75 -15.80 2.25
N GLY A 533 -21.86 -15.16 2.62
CA GLY A 533 -23.07 -15.83 3.10
C GLY A 533 -23.63 -16.88 2.14
N ASP A 534 -23.50 -16.64 0.83
CA ASP A 534 -23.92 -17.58 -0.21
C ASP A 534 -22.97 -18.80 -0.34
N ARG A 535 -21.75 -18.73 0.24
CA ARG A 535 -20.66 -19.71 0.06
C ARG A 535 -20.20 -20.36 1.35
N CYS A 536 -20.47 -19.74 2.49
CA CYS A 536 -20.00 -20.20 3.79
C CYS A 536 -21.00 -21.12 4.53
N GLY A 537 -21.80 -21.86 3.78
CA GLY A 537 -22.69 -22.89 4.32
C GLY A 537 -23.89 -22.34 5.08
N LYS A 538 -24.45 -23.16 5.94
CA LYS A 538 -25.64 -22.84 6.75
C LYS A 538 -25.24 -22.15 8.05
N ASP A 539 -26.22 -21.55 8.71
CA ASP A 539 -26.05 -21.09 10.08
C ASP A 539 -26.02 -22.26 11.05
N LYS A 540 -25.13 -22.22 12.01
CA LYS A 540 -25.03 -23.14 13.14
C LYS A 540 -24.92 -22.37 14.46
N PRO A 541 -25.22 -22.98 15.61
CA PRO A 541 -24.96 -22.34 16.90
C PRO A 541 -23.50 -21.91 17.03
N ALA A 542 -23.24 -20.69 17.54
CA ALA A 542 -21.90 -20.22 17.81
C ALA A 542 -21.22 -21.11 18.87
N PRO A 543 -19.90 -21.38 18.74
CA PRO A 543 -19.16 -22.11 19.78
C PRO A 543 -19.16 -21.32 21.09
N GLU A 544 -19.41 -21.98 22.20
CA GLU A 544 -19.38 -21.38 23.55
C GLU A 544 -17.95 -21.05 23.96
N GLU A 545 -16.99 -21.91 23.60
CA GLU A 545 -15.58 -21.78 23.88
C GLU A 545 -14.76 -21.66 22.60
N LEU A 546 -13.61 -20.98 22.68
CA LEU A 546 -12.65 -20.92 21.59
C LEU A 546 -11.76 -22.16 21.58
N GLY A 547 -11.18 -22.45 20.42
CA GLY A 547 -10.46 -23.71 20.15
C GLY A 547 -11.39 -24.81 19.69
N GLY A 548 -10.88 -26.01 19.49
CA GLY A 548 -11.58 -27.19 18.99
C GLY A 548 -10.63 -28.15 18.27
N GLY A 549 -11.07 -29.37 17.94
CA GLY A 549 -10.28 -30.34 17.20
C GLY A 549 -8.92 -30.69 17.86
N GLY A 550 -8.82 -30.58 19.18
CA GLY A 550 -7.57 -30.79 19.93
C GLY A 550 -6.70 -29.55 20.09
N LEU A 551 -7.08 -28.42 19.48
CA LEU A 551 -6.39 -27.14 19.64
C LEU A 551 -7.05 -26.31 20.75
N ARG A 552 -6.28 -25.88 21.75
CA ARG A 552 -6.75 -25.10 22.91
C ARG A 552 -6.32 -23.65 22.79
N PRO A 553 -7.05 -22.70 23.38
CA PRO A 553 -6.56 -21.35 23.57
C PRO A 553 -5.20 -21.34 24.29
N LEU A 554 -4.23 -20.65 23.72
CA LEU A 554 -2.86 -20.54 24.22
C LEU A 554 -2.59 -19.18 24.90
N ALA A 555 -3.25 -18.14 24.41
CA ALA A 555 -3.21 -16.77 24.90
C ALA A 555 -4.45 -16.02 24.40
N ASP A 556 -4.83 -14.93 25.07
CA ASP A 556 -5.86 -14.03 24.55
C ASP A 556 -5.34 -13.28 23.30
N ALA A 557 -6.26 -12.86 22.40
CA ALA A 557 -5.95 -11.90 21.36
C ALA A 557 -5.47 -10.59 22.00
N PRO A 558 -4.52 -9.90 21.37
CA PRO A 558 -3.91 -10.08 20.04
C PRO A 558 -2.73 -11.07 19.99
N GLY A 559 -2.50 -11.90 21.01
CA GLY A 559 -1.38 -12.82 21.08
C GLY A 559 -0.07 -12.17 21.51
N THR A 560 1.05 -12.76 21.13
CA THR A 560 2.38 -12.28 21.53
C THR A 560 3.24 -11.82 20.35
N TYR A 561 3.10 -12.42 19.16
CA TYR A 561 3.93 -12.07 17.99
C TYR A 561 3.68 -10.64 17.48
N VAL A 562 2.51 -10.09 17.75
CA VAL A 562 2.19 -8.70 17.43
C VAL A 562 3.10 -7.70 18.16
N PHE A 563 3.71 -8.08 19.30
CA PHE A 563 4.61 -7.24 20.10
C PHE A 563 6.09 -7.44 19.73
N ASP A 564 6.43 -8.38 18.86
CA ASP A 564 7.81 -8.57 18.38
C ASP A 564 8.27 -7.31 17.63
N THR A 565 9.46 -6.76 17.97
CA THR A 565 10.03 -5.53 17.43
C THR A 565 11.36 -5.75 16.70
#